data_7ef0004dcd468d73a32532cb0d40e358
#
_entry.id   7ef0004dcd468d73a32532cb0d40e358
#
_cell.length_a   1.000
_cell.length_b   1.000
_cell.length_c   1.000
_cell.angle_alpha   90.00
_cell.angle_beta   90.00
_cell.angle_gamma   90.00
#
_symmetry.space_group_name_H-M   'P 1'
#
loop_
_entity.id
_entity.type
_entity.pdbx_description
1 polymer ?
#
loop_
_entity_poly.entity_id
_entity_poly.type
_entity_poly.pdbx_seq_one_letter_code
_entity_poly.pdbx_strand_id
1 'polypeptide(L)'
;MNKQIHFTVIIPCFNAEATVQAAIDSVISQTYSHKDLIIVDGKSTDGTLAILKANEANISLIISEKDKGVYDAINKGIKAAEGNIIYVLGADDKLASDEILEHVALHFTPEISLVFGHIRNVHIQNKAVPEVHSSSFSNLLYLKNTLHQQGCFYRTSLFEKELFNPEYKIFGDYDLHLKWFIGKINTYKLDQTISICEAAGLSKQVKWDLYKEEIRMKKARLSTLLFLLNCVWVPLKFIRKKIFA
;
A
#
# COMPACT_ATOMS: atom_id res chain seq x y z
N MET A 1 5.48 -0.02 29.49
CA MET A 1 4.12 -0.52 29.21
C MET A 1 3.99 -0.66 27.72
N ASN A 2 3.61 -1.85 27.19
CA ASN A 2 3.30 -1.98 25.78
C ASN A 2 2.08 -1.12 25.47
N LYS A 3 2.26 -0.09 24.62
CA LYS A 3 1.14 0.73 24.15
C LYS A 3 0.20 -0.20 23.36
N GLN A 4 -1.09 -0.18 23.69
CA GLN A 4 -2.10 -0.96 22.96
C GLN A 4 -2.00 -0.65 21.47
N ILE A 5 -2.11 -1.67 20.62
CA ILE A 5 -2.13 -1.50 19.18
C ILE A 5 -3.43 -0.79 18.78
N HIS A 6 -3.29 0.28 18.03
CA HIS A 6 -4.40 1.06 17.47
C HIS A 6 -4.12 1.29 15.99
N PHE A 7 -4.96 0.73 15.14
CA PHE A 7 -4.83 0.87 13.69
C PHE A 7 -5.51 2.15 13.19
N THR A 8 -4.87 2.84 12.26
CA THR A 8 -5.58 3.75 11.35
C THR A 8 -5.54 3.13 9.96
N VAL A 9 -6.70 2.72 9.47
CA VAL A 9 -6.88 2.27 8.10
C VAL A 9 -7.18 3.48 7.22
N ILE A 10 -6.40 3.67 6.16
CA ILE A 10 -6.54 4.79 5.22
C ILE A 10 -6.99 4.23 3.88
N ILE A 11 -8.12 4.73 3.37
CA ILE A 11 -8.61 4.41 2.01
C ILE A 11 -8.52 5.69 1.15
N PRO A 12 -7.51 5.81 0.29
CA PRO A 12 -7.50 6.86 -0.74
C PRO A 12 -8.49 6.45 -1.84
N CYS A 13 -9.38 7.36 -2.25
CA CYS A 13 -10.36 7.10 -3.30
C CYS A 13 -10.52 8.28 -4.26
N PHE A 14 -10.82 7.97 -5.51
CA PHE A 14 -11.20 8.95 -6.54
C PHE A 14 -12.06 8.25 -7.59
N ASN A 15 -13.33 8.69 -7.74
CA ASN A 15 -14.30 8.09 -8.64
C ASN A 15 -14.40 6.56 -8.45
N ALA A 16 -14.71 6.14 -7.23
CA ALA A 16 -14.72 4.75 -6.79
C ALA A 16 -16.14 4.26 -6.40
N GLU A 17 -17.20 4.83 -6.97
CA GLU A 17 -18.59 4.48 -6.62
C GLU A 17 -18.92 2.99 -6.74
N ALA A 18 -18.28 2.29 -7.68
CA ALA A 18 -18.51 0.86 -7.90
C ALA A 18 -17.84 -0.05 -6.86
N THR A 19 -16.84 0.43 -6.11
CA THR A 19 -15.95 -0.45 -5.33
C THR A 19 -15.79 -0.03 -3.88
N VAL A 20 -15.83 1.26 -3.57
CA VAL A 20 -15.49 1.80 -2.25
C VAL A 20 -16.34 1.21 -1.13
N GLN A 21 -17.62 0.84 -1.37
CA GLN A 21 -18.46 0.22 -0.36
C GLN A 21 -17.86 -1.08 0.15
N ALA A 22 -17.40 -1.96 -0.75
CA ALA A 22 -16.82 -3.24 -0.36
C ALA A 22 -15.51 -3.07 0.44
N ALA A 23 -14.70 -2.04 0.10
CA ALA A 23 -13.51 -1.69 0.87
C ALA A 23 -13.88 -1.25 2.30
N ILE A 24 -14.87 -0.34 2.45
CA ILE A 24 -15.39 0.13 3.73
C ILE A 24 -15.90 -1.03 4.56
N ASP A 25 -16.77 -1.89 3.99
CA ASP A 25 -17.38 -3.02 4.68
C ASP A 25 -16.31 -3.97 5.23
N SER A 26 -15.26 -4.24 4.47
CA SER A 26 -14.16 -5.12 4.89
C SER A 26 -13.36 -4.60 6.09
N VAL A 27 -13.37 -3.28 6.31
CA VAL A 27 -12.74 -2.64 7.49
C VAL A 27 -13.70 -2.61 8.67
N ILE A 28 -14.97 -2.33 8.42
CA ILE A 28 -16.00 -2.27 9.47
C ILE A 28 -16.18 -3.65 10.12
N SER A 29 -16.19 -4.72 9.30
CA SER A 29 -16.38 -6.11 9.76
C SER A 29 -15.21 -6.65 10.59
N GLN A 30 -14.07 -5.98 10.65
CA GLN A 30 -12.93 -6.46 11.43
C GLN A 30 -13.28 -6.61 12.92
N THR A 31 -13.01 -7.78 13.49
CA THR A 31 -13.24 -8.13 14.89
C THR A 31 -12.45 -7.29 15.87
N TYR A 32 -11.27 -6.80 15.47
CA TYR A 32 -10.42 -5.93 16.27
C TYR A 32 -11.05 -4.54 16.44
N SER A 33 -11.35 -4.15 17.69
CA SER A 33 -12.11 -2.94 17.99
C SER A 33 -11.32 -1.63 17.95
N HIS A 34 -9.98 -1.68 18.25
CA HIS A 34 -9.16 -0.47 18.30
C HIS A 34 -8.65 -0.10 16.90
N LYS A 35 -9.58 0.42 16.09
CA LYS A 35 -9.30 0.86 14.72
C LYS A 35 -10.05 2.13 14.38
N ASP A 36 -9.40 3.01 13.60
CA ASP A 36 -10.01 4.14 12.93
C ASP A 36 -10.02 3.89 11.42
N LEU A 37 -11.05 4.39 10.75
CA LEU A 37 -11.14 4.43 9.31
C LEU A 37 -11.10 5.87 8.84
N ILE A 38 -10.08 6.22 8.07
CA ILE A 38 -9.94 7.52 7.39
C ILE A 38 -10.10 7.32 5.89
N ILE A 39 -11.01 8.06 5.28
CA ILE A 39 -11.17 8.06 3.83
C ILE A 39 -10.70 9.39 3.28
N VAL A 40 -9.80 9.32 2.29
CA VAL A 40 -9.28 10.50 1.59
C VAL A 40 -9.77 10.48 0.16
N ASP A 41 -10.79 11.28 -0.10
CA ASP A 41 -11.41 11.42 -1.42
C ASP A 41 -10.75 12.55 -2.22
N GLY A 42 -10.24 12.23 -3.41
CA GLY A 42 -9.59 13.17 -4.34
C GLY A 42 -10.54 14.14 -5.03
N LYS A 43 -11.68 14.48 -4.40
CA LYS A 43 -12.77 15.27 -4.94
C LYS A 43 -13.50 14.56 -6.07
N SER A 44 -14.02 13.37 -5.78
CA SER A 44 -14.81 12.56 -6.71
C SER A 44 -16.02 13.32 -7.27
N THR A 45 -16.38 12.98 -8.50
CA THR A 45 -17.49 13.59 -9.25
C THR A 45 -18.61 12.60 -9.57
N ASP A 46 -18.44 11.34 -9.20
CA ASP A 46 -19.42 10.24 -9.31
C ASP A 46 -20.18 10.05 -7.99
N GLY A 47 -20.82 8.90 -7.79
CA GLY A 47 -21.55 8.55 -6.58
C GLY A 47 -20.71 8.28 -5.32
N THR A 48 -19.37 8.34 -5.40
CA THR A 48 -18.46 8.04 -4.27
C THR A 48 -18.84 8.80 -3.01
N LEU A 49 -18.98 10.15 -3.08
CA LEU A 49 -19.31 10.97 -1.91
C LEU A 49 -20.64 10.63 -1.26
N ALA A 50 -21.63 10.19 -2.04
CA ALA A 50 -22.92 9.75 -1.51
C ALA A 50 -22.75 8.48 -0.67
N ILE A 51 -21.92 7.52 -1.13
CA ILE A 51 -21.59 6.29 -0.40
C ILE A 51 -20.85 6.63 0.90
N LEU A 52 -19.85 7.53 0.86
CA LEU A 52 -19.12 7.94 2.06
C LEU A 52 -20.04 8.54 3.12
N LYS A 53 -20.96 9.43 2.72
CA LYS A 53 -21.95 10.02 3.62
C LYS A 53 -22.89 8.97 4.23
N ALA A 54 -23.32 8.00 3.45
CA ALA A 54 -24.17 6.91 3.94
C ALA A 54 -23.48 6.04 5.01
N ASN A 55 -22.14 6.01 5.02
CA ASN A 55 -21.31 5.26 5.97
C ASN A 55 -20.65 6.15 7.05
N GLU A 56 -21.04 7.44 7.15
CA GLU A 56 -20.37 8.43 8.02
C GLU A 56 -20.29 7.98 9.49
N ALA A 57 -21.31 7.26 9.99
CA ALA A 57 -21.32 6.74 11.36
C ALA A 57 -20.18 5.73 11.66
N ASN A 58 -19.60 5.11 10.64
CA ASN A 58 -18.53 4.09 10.75
C ASN A 58 -17.16 4.59 10.28
N ILE A 59 -17.08 5.83 9.79
CA ILE A 59 -15.86 6.44 9.27
C ILE A 59 -15.41 7.50 10.27
N SER A 60 -14.19 7.36 10.80
CA SER A 60 -13.65 8.29 11.80
C SER A 60 -13.37 9.68 11.21
N LEU A 61 -12.95 9.75 9.94
CA LEU A 61 -12.69 11.01 9.25
C LEU A 61 -12.83 10.86 7.73
N ILE A 62 -13.53 11.80 7.09
CA ILE A 62 -13.59 11.95 5.64
C ILE A 62 -12.87 13.25 5.25
N ILE A 63 -11.82 13.15 4.44
CA ILE A 63 -11.13 14.29 3.83
C ILE A 63 -11.47 14.28 2.35
N SER A 64 -12.27 15.26 1.88
CA SER A 64 -12.63 15.37 0.46
C SER A 64 -12.10 16.66 -0.13
N GLU A 65 -10.96 16.58 -0.77
CA GLU A 65 -10.30 17.69 -1.43
C GLU A 65 -9.42 17.22 -2.59
N LYS A 66 -9.11 18.11 -3.52
CA LYS A 66 -8.23 17.77 -4.64
C LYS A 66 -6.84 17.33 -4.14
N ASP A 67 -6.35 16.24 -4.67
CA ASP A 67 -5.00 15.72 -4.44
C ASP A 67 -4.10 15.83 -5.68
N LYS A 68 -2.81 15.58 -5.50
CA LYS A 68 -1.78 15.51 -6.54
C LYS A 68 -1.51 14.07 -6.99
N GLY A 69 -2.36 13.13 -6.61
CA GLY A 69 -2.24 11.70 -6.86
C GLY A 69 -2.34 10.88 -5.58
N VAL A 70 -2.37 9.56 -5.72
CA VAL A 70 -2.64 8.62 -4.63
C VAL A 70 -1.74 8.81 -3.40
N TYR A 71 -0.46 9.09 -3.60
CA TYR A 71 0.47 9.28 -2.47
C TYR A 71 0.26 10.60 -1.72
N ASP A 72 -0.27 11.64 -2.37
CA ASP A 72 -0.69 12.86 -1.69
C ASP A 72 -1.92 12.58 -0.81
N ALA A 73 -2.90 11.83 -1.35
CA ALA A 73 -4.07 11.39 -0.58
C ALA A 73 -3.66 10.54 0.63
N ILE A 74 -2.79 9.54 0.44
CA ILE A 74 -2.28 8.70 1.53
C ILE A 74 -1.58 9.57 2.59
N ASN A 75 -0.75 10.52 2.19
CA ASN A 75 -0.04 11.41 3.11
C ASN A 75 -0.98 12.29 3.95
N LYS A 76 -2.11 12.74 3.38
CA LYS A 76 -3.14 13.44 4.13
C LYS A 76 -3.74 12.54 5.21
N GLY A 77 -4.06 11.30 4.86
CA GLY A 77 -4.54 10.30 5.81
C GLY A 77 -3.52 10.00 6.92
N ILE A 78 -2.23 9.82 6.58
CA ILE A 78 -1.17 9.58 7.57
C ILE A 78 -1.04 10.74 8.54
N LYS A 79 -1.12 12.00 8.06
CA LYS A 79 -1.04 13.20 8.92
C LYS A 79 -2.22 13.33 9.87
N ALA A 80 -3.38 12.80 9.50
CA ALA A 80 -4.60 12.82 10.31
C ALA A 80 -4.74 11.57 11.20
N ALA A 81 -3.85 10.59 11.05
CA ALA A 81 -3.93 9.32 11.78
C ALA A 81 -3.57 9.49 13.26
N GLU A 82 -4.40 8.94 14.14
CA GLU A 82 -4.18 8.88 15.59
C GLU A 82 -3.64 7.53 16.06
N GLY A 83 -3.82 6.49 15.23
CA GLY A 83 -3.33 5.15 15.50
C GLY A 83 -1.80 5.04 15.49
N ASN A 84 -1.27 4.07 16.21
CA ASN A 84 0.16 3.80 16.22
C ASN A 84 0.60 2.83 15.10
N ILE A 85 -0.37 2.27 14.36
CA ILE A 85 -0.16 1.44 13.16
C ILE A 85 -0.99 2.00 12.01
N ILE A 86 -0.35 2.23 10.87
CA ILE A 86 -0.98 2.64 9.61
C ILE A 86 -1.18 1.42 8.72
N TYR A 87 -2.36 1.31 8.14
CA TYR A 87 -2.64 0.40 7.03
C TYR A 87 -3.29 1.17 5.88
N VAL A 88 -2.84 0.91 4.65
CA VAL A 88 -3.41 1.56 3.45
C VAL A 88 -4.11 0.51 2.61
N LEU A 89 -5.41 0.68 2.39
CA LEU A 89 -6.25 -0.18 1.57
C LEU A 89 -6.70 0.56 0.31
N GLY A 90 -6.60 -0.05 -0.84
CA GLY A 90 -7.15 0.51 -2.09
C GLY A 90 -8.68 0.57 -2.03
N ALA A 91 -9.27 1.57 -2.67
CA ALA A 91 -10.74 1.70 -2.73
C ALA A 91 -11.41 0.60 -3.58
N ASP A 92 -10.63 -0.19 -4.31
CA ASP A 92 -11.02 -1.35 -5.10
C ASP A 92 -10.57 -2.69 -4.47
N ASP A 93 -9.94 -2.64 -3.29
CA ASP A 93 -9.42 -3.80 -2.56
C ASP A 93 -10.25 -4.08 -1.30
N LYS A 94 -10.01 -5.23 -0.66
CA LYS A 94 -10.62 -5.58 0.63
C LYS A 94 -9.69 -6.42 1.49
N LEU A 95 -9.84 -6.35 2.82
CA LEU A 95 -9.19 -7.26 3.75
C LEU A 95 -9.66 -8.70 3.49
N ALA A 96 -8.78 -9.68 3.66
CA ALA A 96 -9.02 -11.06 3.24
C ALA A 96 -9.95 -11.84 4.19
N SER A 97 -10.03 -11.45 5.46
CA SER A 97 -10.99 -11.96 6.46
C SER A 97 -11.24 -10.91 7.54
N ASP A 98 -12.22 -11.16 8.40
CA ASP A 98 -12.62 -10.25 9.48
C ASP A 98 -11.64 -10.23 10.66
N GLU A 99 -10.67 -11.16 10.73
CA GLU A 99 -9.68 -11.30 11.82
C GLU A 99 -8.29 -10.76 11.44
N ILE A 100 -8.10 -10.13 10.28
CA ILE A 100 -6.77 -9.69 9.81
C ILE A 100 -6.13 -8.74 10.80
N LEU A 101 -6.85 -7.72 11.28
CA LEU A 101 -6.28 -6.75 12.21
C LEU A 101 -5.91 -7.39 13.55
N GLU A 102 -6.72 -8.34 14.02
CA GLU A 102 -6.43 -9.07 15.26
C GLU A 102 -5.15 -9.90 15.12
N HIS A 103 -5.03 -10.69 14.05
CA HIS A 103 -3.82 -11.49 13.79
C HIS A 103 -2.57 -10.61 13.66
N VAL A 104 -2.66 -9.50 12.95
CA VAL A 104 -1.54 -8.56 12.78
C VAL A 104 -1.12 -7.91 14.10
N ALA A 105 -2.09 -7.54 14.96
CA ALA A 105 -1.83 -6.91 16.24
C ALA A 105 -0.92 -7.75 17.15
N LEU A 106 -1.06 -9.08 17.11
CA LEU A 106 -0.25 -10.02 17.92
C LEU A 106 1.25 -9.95 17.59
N HIS A 107 1.63 -9.46 16.42
CA HIS A 107 3.01 -9.44 15.95
C HIS A 107 3.70 -8.08 16.04
N PHE A 108 3.00 -7.03 16.49
CA PHE A 108 3.60 -5.73 16.73
C PHE A 108 4.20 -5.64 18.13
N THR A 109 5.38 -6.24 18.34
CA THR A 109 6.19 -5.97 19.53
C THR A 109 6.84 -4.58 19.45
N PRO A 110 7.40 -4.03 20.54
CA PRO A 110 8.04 -2.70 20.52
C PRO A 110 9.12 -2.54 19.44
N GLU A 111 9.81 -3.62 19.10
CA GLU A 111 10.92 -3.62 18.14
C GLU A 111 10.45 -3.70 16.68
N ILE A 112 9.25 -4.26 16.43
CA ILE A 112 8.76 -4.47 15.05
C ILE A 112 8.17 -3.18 14.51
N SER A 113 8.71 -2.73 13.38
CA SER A 113 8.29 -1.50 12.70
C SER A 113 7.35 -1.76 11.52
N LEU A 114 7.41 -2.97 10.94
CA LEU A 114 6.62 -3.38 9.77
C LEU A 114 6.20 -4.84 9.93
N VAL A 115 4.90 -5.09 9.87
CA VAL A 115 4.34 -6.43 9.68
C VAL A 115 3.81 -6.53 8.26
N PHE A 116 4.13 -7.61 7.55
CA PHE A 116 3.67 -7.77 6.17
C PHE A 116 3.29 -9.22 5.87
N GLY A 117 2.34 -9.40 4.98
CA GLY A 117 1.88 -10.69 4.50
C GLY A 117 1.68 -10.71 2.98
N HIS A 118 0.96 -11.70 2.50
CA HIS A 118 0.67 -11.89 1.08
C HIS A 118 -0.56 -11.08 0.65
N ILE A 119 -0.71 -10.86 -0.65
CA ILE A 119 -1.97 -10.43 -1.24
C ILE A 119 -2.46 -11.47 -2.24
N ARG A 120 -3.77 -11.56 -2.43
CA ARG A 120 -4.39 -12.35 -3.48
C ARG A 120 -4.98 -11.43 -4.54
N ASN A 121 -4.54 -11.59 -5.80
CA ASN A 121 -5.12 -10.87 -6.93
C ASN A 121 -6.35 -11.62 -7.45
N VAL A 122 -7.40 -10.88 -7.79
CA VAL A 122 -8.62 -11.38 -8.41
C VAL A 122 -8.84 -10.73 -9.77
N HIS A 123 -9.75 -11.27 -10.57
CA HIS A 123 -10.08 -10.81 -11.93
C HIS A 123 -8.83 -10.63 -12.82
N ILE A 124 -7.93 -11.63 -12.76
CA ILE A 124 -6.64 -11.61 -13.44
C ILE A 124 -6.86 -11.78 -14.95
N GLN A 125 -6.65 -10.70 -15.71
CA GLN A 125 -6.68 -10.73 -17.18
C GLN A 125 -5.29 -11.00 -17.78
N ASN A 126 -4.23 -10.57 -17.09
CA ASN A 126 -2.84 -10.73 -17.53
C ASN A 126 -2.18 -11.90 -16.81
N LYS A 127 -1.81 -12.96 -17.54
CA LYS A 127 -1.14 -14.17 -17.02
C LYS A 127 0.20 -13.89 -16.31
N ALA A 128 0.81 -12.73 -16.53
CA ALA A 128 2.02 -12.33 -15.82
C ALA A 128 1.77 -11.85 -14.38
N VAL A 129 0.51 -11.65 -14.00
CA VAL A 129 0.11 -11.31 -12.63
C VAL A 129 -0.15 -12.61 -11.88
N PRO A 130 0.59 -12.94 -10.81
CA PRO A 130 0.34 -14.14 -10.03
C PRO A 130 -0.96 -13.98 -9.24
N GLU A 131 -1.68 -15.07 -9.01
CA GLU A 131 -2.85 -15.07 -8.12
C GLU A 131 -2.44 -14.67 -6.70
N VAL A 132 -1.39 -15.27 -6.18
CA VAL A 132 -0.84 -14.87 -4.87
C VAL A 132 0.49 -14.16 -5.07
N HIS A 133 0.56 -12.90 -4.64
CA HIS A 133 1.83 -12.19 -4.53
C HIS A 133 2.45 -12.49 -3.17
N SER A 134 3.46 -13.36 -3.18
CA SER A 134 4.20 -13.73 -1.98
C SER A 134 5.20 -12.63 -1.64
N SER A 135 4.91 -11.88 -0.58
CA SER A 135 5.74 -10.76 -0.14
C SER A 135 7.04 -11.23 0.51
N SER A 136 8.12 -10.46 0.30
CA SER A 136 9.40 -10.68 0.97
C SER A 136 10.13 -9.35 1.24
N PHE A 137 10.79 -9.27 2.40
CA PHE A 137 11.66 -8.15 2.77
C PHE A 137 13.11 -8.65 2.71
N SER A 138 13.70 -8.60 1.52
CA SER A 138 14.99 -9.25 1.23
C SER A 138 15.81 -8.48 0.20
N ASN A 139 17.04 -8.92 -0.07
CA ASN A 139 17.93 -8.33 -1.08
C ASN A 139 17.29 -8.21 -2.48
N LEU A 140 16.20 -8.94 -2.76
CA LEU A 140 15.46 -8.78 -4.00
C LEU A 140 14.83 -7.39 -4.14
N LEU A 141 14.63 -6.66 -3.03
CA LEU A 141 14.19 -5.25 -3.05
C LEU A 141 15.15 -4.33 -3.81
N TYR A 142 16.43 -4.67 -3.93
CA TYR A 142 17.34 -3.91 -4.79
C TYR A 142 17.00 -4.01 -6.29
N LEU A 143 16.32 -5.07 -6.70
CA LEU A 143 16.02 -5.36 -8.12
C LEU A 143 14.56 -5.09 -8.48
N LYS A 144 13.61 -5.40 -7.58
CA LYS A 144 12.17 -5.28 -7.83
C LYS A 144 11.41 -5.03 -6.54
N ASN A 145 10.24 -4.40 -6.61
CA ASN A 145 9.33 -4.35 -5.47
C ASN A 145 8.85 -5.79 -5.14
N THR A 146 9.14 -6.24 -3.94
CA THR A 146 8.75 -7.55 -3.40
C THR A 146 7.73 -7.45 -2.27
N LEU A 147 7.36 -6.24 -1.90
CA LEU A 147 6.25 -5.97 -1.00
C LEU A 147 5.10 -5.36 -1.80
N HIS A 148 3.89 -5.64 -1.38
CA HIS A 148 2.70 -4.96 -1.89
C HIS A 148 2.14 -4.08 -0.77
N GLN A 149 1.81 -2.82 -1.07
CA GLN A 149 1.35 -1.87 -0.05
C GLN A 149 0.16 -2.41 0.75
N GLN A 150 -0.82 -3.00 0.08
CA GLN A 150 -2.00 -3.60 0.71
C GLN A 150 -1.72 -4.90 1.48
N GLY A 151 -0.47 -5.36 1.50
CA GLY A 151 0.00 -6.45 2.35
C GLY A 151 0.82 -5.97 3.56
N CYS A 152 0.93 -4.65 3.80
CA CYS A 152 1.87 -4.06 4.75
C CYS A 152 1.18 -3.20 5.81
N PHE A 153 1.54 -3.42 7.08
CA PHE A 153 1.15 -2.60 8.22
C PHE A 153 2.39 -1.91 8.79
N TYR A 154 2.31 -0.61 8.96
CA TYR A 154 3.45 0.25 9.28
C TYR A 154 3.29 0.88 10.65
N ARG A 155 4.33 0.84 11.47
CA ARG A 155 4.36 1.67 12.66
C ARG A 155 4.38 3.14 12.25
N THR A 156 3.52 3.96 12.84
CA THR A 156 3.35 5.39 12.48
C THR A 156 4.68 6.16 12.57
N SER A 157 5.58 5.79 13.50
CA SER A 157 6.89 6.40 13.63
C SER A 157 7.80 6.28 12.39
N LEU A 158 7.53 5.36 11.48
CA LEU A 158 8.25 5.29 10.19
C LEU A 158 8.00 6.52 9.31
N PHE A 159 6.84 7.15 9.46
CA PHE A 159 6.42 8.31 8.68
C PHE A 159 6.80 9.67 9.30
N GLU A 160 7.30 9.69 10.54
CA GLU A 160 7.75 10.93 11.18
C GLU A 160 8.93 11.58 10.45
N LYS A 161 9.79 10.77 9.81
CA LYS A 161 10.99 11.24 9.11
C LYS A 161 10.75 11.47 7.62
N GLU A 162 9.85 10.73 7.01
CA GLU A 162 9.58 10.82 5.57
C GLU A 162 8.22 10.23 5.24
N LEU A 163 7.45 10.96 4.46
CA LEU A 163 6.18 10.55 3.88
C LEU A 163 6.40 9.99 2.47
N PHE A 164 5.35 9.48 1.84
CA PHE A 164 5.40 9.12 0.42
C PHE A 164 5.71 10.35 -0.43
N ASN A 165 6.57 10.19 -1.44
CA ASN A 165 6.82 11.27 -2.40
C ASN A 165 5.65 11.36 -3.39
N PRO A 166 4.87 12.47 -3.41
CA PRO A 166 3.70 12.61 -4.27
C PRO A 166 4.04 12.81 -5.75
N GLU A 167 5.31 12.98 -6.10
CA GLU A 167 5.75 13.02 -7.50
C GLU A 167 5.79 11.65 -8.16
N TYR A 168 5.83 10.56 -7.38
CA TYR A 168 5.71 9.21 -7.91
C TYR A 168 4.23 8.88 -8.18
N LYS A 169 3.99 8.22 -9.31
CA LYS A 169 2.65 7.73 -9.67
C LYS A 169 2.39 6.32 -9.16
N ILE A 170 3.44 5.49 -9.10
CA ILE A 170 3.33 4.06 -8.81
C ILE A 170 4.39 3.58 -7.80
N PHE A 171 5.60 4.13 -7.81
CA PHE A 171 6.72 3.58 -7.04
C PHE A 171 6.97 4.25 -5.68
N GLY A 172 6.01 5.02 -5.14
CA GLY A 172 6.17 5.66 -3.85
C GLY A 172 6.23 4.66 -2.68
N ASP A 173 5.47 3.57 -2.75
CA ASP A 173 5.56 2.47 -1.79
C ASP A 173 6.92 1.76 -1.87
N TYR A 174 7.36 1.45 -3.07
CA TYR A 174 8.66 0.81 -3.28
C TYR A 174 9.82 1.71 -2.83
N ASP A 175 9.73 3.02 -3.03
CA ASP A 175 10.71 4.00 -2.58
C ASP A 175 10.92 3.92 -1.06
N LEU A 176 9.83 3.93 -0.27
CA LEU A 176 9.89 3.81 1.17
C LEU A 176 10.31 2.41 1.63
N HIS A 177 9.79 1.35 1.01
CA HIS A 177 10.19 -0.03 1.33
C HIS A 177 11.69 -0.24 1.13
N LEU A 178 12.25 0.27 0.02
CA LEU A 178 13.68 0.18 -0.27
C LEU A 178 14.51 0.98 0.74
N LYS A 179 14.06 2.20 1.10
CA LYS A 179 14.71 3.00 2.13
C LYS A 179 14.73 2.28 3.47
N TRP A 180 13.61 1.75 3.91
CA TRP A 180 13.51 1.05 5.19
C TRP A 180 14.30 -0.26 5.19
N PHE A 181 14.38 -0.95 4.03
CA PHE A 181 15.24 -2.12 3.87
C PHE A 181 16.72 -1.76 4.03
N ILE A 182 17.19 -0.68 3.37
CA ILE A 182 18.55 -0.16 3.52
C ILE A 182 18.82 0.27 4.97
N GLY A 183 17.83 0.89 5.62
CA GLY A 183 17.85 1.29 7.03
C GLY A 183 17.75 0.14 8.02
N LYS A 184 17.58 -1.10 7.55
CA LYS A 184 17.53 -2.35 8.36
C LYS A 184 16.49 -2.29 9.48
N ILE A 185 15.28 -1.79 9.19
CA ILE A 185 14.19 -1.83 10.17
C ILE A 185 13.82 -3.28 10.51
N ASN A 186 13.33 -3.50 11.72
CA ASN A 186 12.84 -4.81 12.13
C ASN A 186 11.45 -5.07 11.56
N THR A 187 11.28 -6.23 10.96
CA THR A 187 10.04 -6.62 10.32
C THR A 187 9.59 -7.99 10.77
N TYR A 188 8.29 -8.25 10.68
CA TYR A 188 7.71 -9.56 10.86
C TYR A 188 6.95 -9.98 9.61
N LYS A 189 7.24 -11.16 9.07
CA LYS A 189 6.49 -11.75 7.96
C LYS A 189 5.39 -12.63 8.52
N LEU A 190 4.15 -12.28 8.23
CA LEU A 190 2.98 -13.12 8.52
C LEU A 190 2.69 -14.00 7.29
N ASP A 191 2.67 -15.31 7.48
CA ASP A 191 2.36 -16.28 6.40
C ASP A 191 0.84 -16.39 6.21
N GLN A 192 0.23 -15.26 5.86
CA GLN A 192 -1.21 -15.10 5.66
C GLN A 192 -1.48 -14.12 4.51
N THR A 193 -2.59 -14.35 3.80
CA THR A 193 -3.14 -13.35 2.86
C THR A 193 -3.80 -12.24 3.63
N ILE A 194 -3.30 -11.03 3.48
CA ILE A 194 -3.78 -9.81 4.15
C ILE A 194 -4.97 -9.22 3.41
N SER A 195 -4.84 -9.06 2.10
CA SER A 195 -5.86 -8.41 1.28
C SER A 195 -6.12 -9.16 -0.02
N ILE A 196 -7.30 -8.93 -0.56
CA ILE A 196 -7.74 -9.35 -1.89
C ILE A 196 -7.74 -8.08 -2.74
N CYS A 197 -6.94 -8.09 -3.82
CA CYS A 197 -6.68 -6.91 -4.64
C CYS A 197 -7.16 -7.11 -6.08
N GLU A 198 -7.71 -6.06 -6.69
CA GLU A 198 -8.02 -6.05 -8.10
C GLU A 198 -6.75 -6.07 -8.96
N ALA A 199 -6.75 -6.95 -9.98
CA ALA A 199 -5.59 -7.12 -10.85
C ALA A 199 -5.45 -6.02 -11.92
N ALA A 200 -6.38 -5.08 -12.03
CA ALA A 200 -6.45 -4.08 -13.09
C ALA A 200 -5.73 -2.75 -12.80
N GLY A 201 -5.03 -2.61 -11.66
CA GLY A 201 -4.40 -1.37 -11.20
C GLY A 201 -3.32 -0.80 -12.14
N LEU A 202 -3.03 0.50 -12.01
CA LEU A 202 -2.02 1.24 -12.80
C LEU A 202 -0.64 0.58 -12.79
N SER A 203 -0.23 -0.02 -11.68
CA SER A 203 1.06 -0.71 -11.51
C SER A 203 1.21 -1.97 -12.39
N LYS A 204 0.11 -2.50 -12.92
CA LYS A 204 0.09 -3.69 -13.79
C LYS A 204 0.30 -3.34 -15.27
N GLN A 205 0.24 -2.05 -15.64
CA GLN A 205 0.42 -1.61 -17.03
C GLN A 205 1.89 -1.69 -17.45
N VAL A 206 2.14 -2.14 -18.69
CA VAL A 206 3.50 -2.21 -19.27
C VAL A 206 3.74 -0.96 -20.11
N LYS A 207 4.03 0.17 -19.44
CA LYS A 207 4.36 1.45 -20.07
C LYS A 207 5.78 1.87 -19.71
N TRP A 208 6.59 2.28 -20.70
CA TRP A 208 7.99 2.66 -20.48
C TRP A 208 8.18 3.81 -19.48
N ASP A 209 7.23 4.75 -19.44
CA ASP A 209 7.30 5.87 -18.49
C ASP A 209 7.28 5.43 -17.02
N LEU A 210 6.62 4.31 -16.71
CA LEU A 210 6.64 3.71 -15.38
C LEU A 210 8.05 3.19 -15.03
N TYR A 211 8.74 2.60 -15.99
CA TYR A 211 10.11 2.10 -15.79
C TYR A 211 11.13 3.25 -15.67
N LYS A 212 10.89 4.39 -16.34
CA LYS A 212 11.67 5.62 -16.11
C LYS A 212 11.50 6.12 -14.67
N GLU A 213 10.28 6.07 -14.12
CA GLU A 213 10.03 6.42 -12.71
C GLU A 213 10.80 5.49 -11.77
N GLU A 214 10.78 4.16 -12.01
CA GLU A 214 11.56 3.19 -11.25
C GLU A 214 13.07 3.50 -11.29
N ILE A 215 13.62 3.84 -12.45
CA ILE A 215 15.03 4.21 -12.59
C ILE A 215 15.34 5.49 -11.80
N ARG A 216 14.47 6.52 -11.88
CA ARG A 216 14.63 7.78 -11.13
C ARG A 216 14.63 7.53 -9.62
N MET A 217 13.67 6.74 -9.12
CA MET A 217 13.57 6.35 -7.73
C MET A 217 14.84 5.61 -7.26
N LYS A 218 15.29 4.61 -8.00
CA LYS A 218 16.48 3.82 -7.66
C LYS A 218 17.75 4.65 -7.67
N LYS A 219 17.87 5.64 -8.57
CA LYS A 219 18.99 6.59 -8.58
C LYS A 219 19.10 7.38 -7.26
N ALA A 220 17.96 7.72 -6.68
CA ALA A 220 17.92 8.48 -5.42
C ALA A 220 18.25 7.63 -4.18
N ARG A 221 18.08 6.30 -4.24
CA ARG A 221 18.17 5.41 -3.07
C ARG A 221 19.37 4.49 -3.07
N LEU A 222 19.87 4.08 -4.23
CA LEU A 222 20.92 3.06 -4.34
C LEU A 222 22.32 3.65 -4.43
N SER A 223 23.31 2.89 -3.98
CA SER A 223 24.71 3.18 -4.27
C SER A 223 24.97 3.16 -5.79
N THR A 224 26.02 3.87 -6.24
CA THR A 224 26.37 3.98 -7.67
C THR A 224 26.46 2.61 -8.35
N LEU A 225 27.10 1.63 -7.72
CA LEU A 225 27.26 0.28 -8.29
C LEU A 225 25.90 -0.43 -8.46
N LEU A 226 25.07 -0.44 -7.42
CA LEU A 226 23.73 -1.05 -7.47
C LEU A 226 22.83 -0.32 -8.47
N PHE A 227 22.94 1.00 -8.58
CA PHE A 227 22.21 1.77 -9.56
C PHE A 227 22.61 1.40 -11.00
N LEU A 228 23.90 1.30 -11.30
CA LEU A 228 24.39 0.90 -12.64
C LEU A 228 23.88 -0.49 -13.03
N LEU A 229 23.88 -1.45 -12.11
CA LEU A 229 23.26 -2.78 -12.34
C LEU A 229 21.77 -2.66 -12.68
N ASN A 230 21.05 -1.75 -12.02
CA ASN A 230 19.64 -1.52 -12.29
C ASN A 230 19.36 -0.79 -13.61
N CYS A 231 20.31 0.02 -14.11
CA CYS A 231 20.20 0.61 -15.45
C CYS A 231 20.16 -0.44 -16.57
N VAL A 232 20.72 -1.63 -16.33
CA VAL A 232 20.63 -2.78 -17.24
C VAL A 232 19.38 -3.63 -16.92
N TRP A 233 19.15 -3.92 -15.64
CA TRP A 233 18.06 -4.79 -15.20
C TRP A 233 16.66 -4.25 -15.55
N VAL A 234 16.40 -2.96 -15.33
CA VAL A 234 15.05 -2.39 -15.51
C VAL A 234 14.60 -2.43 -16.98
N PRO A 235 15.43 -2.06 -17.97
CA PRO A 235 15.09 -2.26 -19.38
C PRO A 235 14.83 -3.73 -19.76
N LEU A 236 15.67 -4.66 -19.28
CA LEU A 236 15.47 -6.09 -19.53
C LEU A 236 14.14 -6.59 -18.95
N LYS A 237 13.79 -6.15 -17.74
CA LYS A 237 12.50 -6.45 -17.12
C LYS A 237 11.32 -5.91 -17.96
N PHE A 238 11.45 -4.70 -18.51
CA PHE A 238 10.44 -4.12 -19.41
C PHE A 238 10.27 -4.96 -20.67
N ILE A 239 11.36 -5.27 -21.37
CA ILE A 239 11.36 -6.06 -22.61
C ILE A 239 10.70 -7.43 -22.35
N ARG A 240 11.14 -8.12 -21.28
CA ARG A 240 10.54 -9.41 -20.88
C ARG A 240 9.02 -9.30 -20.68
N LYS A 241 8.56 -8.31 -19.92
CA LYS A 241 7.12 -8.15 -19.68
C LYS A 241 6.34 -7.81 -20.98
N LYS A 242 6.95 -7.04 -21.89
CA LYS A 242 6.32 -6.70 -23.17
C LYS A 242 6.18 -7.92 -24.11
N ILE A 243 7.10 -8.88 -24.01
CA ILE A 243 7.07 -10.11 -24.82
C ILE A 243 6.01 -11.10 -24.30
N PHE A 244 5.80 -11.15 -22.96
CA PHE A 244 4.93 -12.14 -22.32
C PHE A 244 3.59 -11.57 -21.81
N ALA A 245 3.30 -10.29 -22.08
CA ALA A 245 1.99 -9.66 -21.82
C ALA A 245 1.10 -9.74 -23.03
#